data_c15a5e8db76c69039f5562375e693a7a
#
_entry.id   c15a5e8db76c69039f5562375e693a7a
#
_cell.length_a   1.000
_cell.length_b   1.000
_cell.length_c   1.000
_cell.angle_alpha   90.00
_cell.angle_beta   90.00
_cell.angle_gamma   90.00
#
_symmetry.space_group_name_H-M   'P 1'
#
loop_
_entity.id
_entity.type
_entity.pdbx_description
1 polymer ?
#
loop_
_entity_poly.entity_id
_entity_poly.type
_entity_poly.pdbx_seq_one_letter_code
_entity_poly.pdbx_strand_id
1 'polypeptide(L)'
;MGARISRLPIPEGGAFKQGQTLIQFDCALQQAQIGKSRAALAAAEKIWQANRRLAELDSVGKLELETSEAEMHKARAEVAAGNAILDKCRVAAPYAGRIAEQRAREQQYVQPGQALLDIIDDSALELEFIVPSRWLAWLKAGAGFEVRIDETDRAYPARVQRIGARVDPVSQSIKISAIIDGRFPELVAGMSGKVLMAPPGP
;
A
#
# COMPACT_ATOMS: atom_id res chain seq x y z
N MET A 1 10.50 12.95 2.43
CA MET A 1 11.60 13.00 3.39
C MET A 1 12.68 12.06 2.92
N GLY A 2 13.92 12.53 2.70
CA GLY A 2 15.06 11.64 2.48
C GLY A 2 15.45 11.00 3.82
N ALA A 3 15.77 9.70 3.83
CA ALA A 3 16.13 9.00 5.04
C ALA A 3 17.03 7.79 4.73
N ARG A 4 17.75 7.31 5.75
CA ARG A 4 18.50 6.08 5.66
C ARG A 4 17.59 4.89 6.04
N ILE A 5 17.62 3.83 5.26
CA ILE A 5 16.93 2.59 5.59
C ILE A 5 17.65 1.94 6.78
N SER A 6 16.93 1.77 7.87
CA SER A 6 17.44 1.09 9.07
C SER A 6 17.31 -0.43 8.93
N ARG A 7 16.19 -0.92 8.40
CA ARG A 7 15.92 -2.35 8.26
C ARG A 7 14.92 -2.65 7.12
N LEU A 8 15.16 -3.79 6.43
CA LEU A 8 14.26 -4.43 5.48
C LEU A 8 13.93 -5.84 6.02
N PRO A 9 12.89 -5.97 6.87
CA PRO A 9 12.68 -7.20 7.65
C PRO A 9 12.23 -8.41 6.84
N ILE A 10 11.81 -8.20 5.58
CA ILE A 10 11.30 -9.27 4.73
C ILE A 10 12.17 -9.35 3.48
N PRO A 11 12.82 -10.50 3.21
CA PRO A 11 13.66 -10.68 2.03
C PRO A 11 12.82 -10.75 0.75
N GLU A 12 13.47 -10.62 -0.39
CA GLU A 12 12.89 -10.86 -1.70
C GLU A 12 12.30 -12.27 -1.78
N GLY A 13 11.11 -12.41 -2.38
CA GLY A 13 10.30 -13.63 -2.38
C GLY A 13 9.55 -13.90 -1.06
N GLY A 14 9.86 -13.17 0.02
CA GLY A 14 9.23 -13.35 1.33
C GLY A 14 7.78 -12.88 1.36
N ALA A 15 6.92 -13.64 2.05
CA ALA A 15 5.52 -13.29 2.26
C ALA A 15 5.35 -12.30 3.41
N PHE A 16 4.34 -11.44 3.29
CA PHE A 16 3.96 -10.48 4.33
C PHE A 16 2.44 -10.41 4.49
N LYS A 17 2.02 -9.92 5.66
CA LYS A 17 0.60 -9.67 5.98
C LYS A 17 0.30 -8.17 5.86
N GLN A 18 -0.97 -7.84 5.63
CA GLN A 18 -1.44 -6.45 5.68
C GLN A 18 -1.05 -5.80 7.02
N GLY A 19 -0.57 -4.56 6.97
CA GLY A 19 -0.10 -3.80 8.13
C GLY A 19 1.30 -4.18 8.64
N GLN A 20 1.92 -5.24 8.12
CA GLN A 20 3.28 -5.62 8.48
C GLN A 20 4.29 -4.59 7.96
N THR A 21 5.29 -4.27 8.77
CA THR A 21 6.34 -3.33 8.38
C THR A 21 7.22 -3.94 7.30
N LEU A 22 7.28 -3.28 6.14
CA LEU A 22 8.14 -3.66 5.02
C LEU A 22 9.48 -2.92 5.03
N ILE A 23 9.46 -1.65 5.44
CA ILE A 23 10.65 -0.80 5.52
C ILE A 23 10.62 -0.05 6.83
N GLN A 24 11.76 0.02 7.49
CA GLN A 24 12.00 0.88 8.64
C GLN A 24 13.12 1.86 8.33
N PHE A 25 12.85 3.16 8.52
CA PHE A 25 13.85 4.20 8.37
C PHE A 25 14.50 4.56 9.70
N ASP A 26 15.72 5.09 9.63
CA ASP A 26 16.38 5.73 10.76
C ASP A 26 15.75 7.12 10.98
N CYS A 27 15.04 7.25 12.08
CA CYS A 27 14.31 8.46 12.44
C CYS A 27 14.72 9.01 13.81
N ALA A 28 15.94 8.75 14.24
CA ALA A 28 16.43 9.21 15.54
C ALA A 28 16.30 10.74 15.70
N LEU A 29 16.61 11.50 14.66
CA LEU A 29 16.48 12.97 14.66
C LEU A 29 15.01 13.40 14.80
N GLN A 30 14.10 12.77 14.07
CA GLN A 30 12.66 13.06 14.14
C GLN A 30 12.08 12.71 15.52
N GLN A 31 12.54 11.61 16.12
CA GLN A 31 12.15 11.23 17.48
C GLN A 31 12.62 12.26 18.51
N ALA A 32 13.86 12.76 18.39
CA ALA A 32 14.36 13.82 19.26
C ALA A 32 13.56 15.12 19.08
N GLN A 33 13.25 15.49 17.83
CA GLN A 33 12.48 16.70 17.54
C GLN A 33 11.07 16.65 18.13
N ILE A 34 10.36 15.51 18.00
CA ILE A 34 9.03 15.39 18.62
C ILE A 34 9.12 15.34 20.15
N GLY A 35 10.18 14.79 20.70
CA GLY A 35 10.44 14.86 22.15
C GLY A 35 10.49 16.31 22.63
N LYS A 36 11.20 17.19 21.91
CA LYS A 36 11.24 18.63 22.17
C LYS A 36 9.85 19.27 22.08
N SER A 37 9.09 18.98 21.00
CA SER A 37 7.74 19.54 20.84
C SER A 37 6.77 19.06 21.93
N ARG A 38 6.88 17.81 22.38
CA ARG A 38 6.08 17.28 23.50
C ARG A 38 6.40 17.98 24.82
N ALA A 39 7.68 18.27 25.08
CA ALA A 39 8.08 19.04 26.26
C ALA A 39 7.53 20.46 26.21
N ALA A 40 7.57 21.13 25.05
CA ALA A 40 7.00 22.46 24.86
C ALA A 40 5.48 22.46 25.08
N LEU A 41 4.76 21.46 24.53
CA LEU A 41 3.32 21.30 24.77
C LEU A 41 3.01 21.13 26.24
N ALA A 42 3.74 20.26 26.95
CA ALA A 42 3.54 20.07 28.39
C ALA A 42 3.78 21.35 29.23
N ALA A 43 4.73 22.20 28.84
CA ALA A 43 4.94 23.49 29.45
C ALA A 43 3.76 24.46 29.16
N ALA A 44 3.34 24.57 27.90
CA ALA A 44 2.23 25.44 27.51
C ALA A 44 0.90 25.00 28.15
N GLU A 45 0.64 23.71 28.27
CA GLU A 45 -0.55 23.18 28.98
C GLU A 45 -0.56 23.57 30.47
N LYS A 46 0.59 23.51 31.13
CA LYS A 46 0.69 23.94 32.53
C LYS A 46 0.46 25.44 32.70
N ILE A 47 0.98 26.27 31.81
CA ILE A 47 0.79 27.75 31.86
C ILE A 47 -0.71 28.05 31.62
N TRP A 48 -1.30 27.46 30.60
CA TRP A 48 -2.75 27.64 30.33
C TRP A 48 -3.61 27.21 31.52
N GLN A 49 -3.33 26.05 32.14
CA GLN A 49 -4.04 25.56 33.31
C GLN A 49 -3.90 26.52 34.53
N ALA A 50 -2.72 27.08 34.72
CA ALA A 50 -2.48 28.07 35.78
C ALA A 50 -3.29 29.36 35.52
N ASN A 51 -3.21 29.92 34.31
CA ASN A 51 -3.94 31.13 33.94
C ASN A 51 -5.47 30.90 33.99
N ARG A 52 -5.96 29.73 33.60
CA ARG A 52 -7.37 29.39 33.76
C ARG A 52 -7.85 29.43 35.20
N ARG A 53 -7.06 28.86 36.14
CA ARG A 53 -7.38 28.90 37.58
C ARG A 53 -7.32 30.34 38.16
N LEU A 54 -6.35 31.12 37.67
CA LEU A 54 -6.23 32.55 38.10
C LEU A 54 -7.38 33.39 37.52
N ALA A 55 -7.85 33.09 36.31
CA ALA A 55 -9.03 33.74 35.71
C ALA A 55 -10.31 33.44 36.49
N GLU A 56 -10.49 32.23 37.01
CA GLU A 56 -11.60 31.86 37.90
C GLU A 56 -11.61 32.66 39.21
N LEU A 57 -10.45 33.24 39.58
CA LEU A 57 -10.23 34.09 40.77
C LEU A 57 -10.13 35.59 40.41
N ASP A 58 -10.51 35.97 39.18
CA ASP A 58 -10.36 37.36 38.66
C ASP A 58 -8.91 37.91 38.78
N SER A 59 -7.91 37.03 38.83
CA SER A 59 -6.50 37.38 39.09
C SER A 59 -5.66 37.47 37.80
N VAL A 60 -6.24 37.21 36.63
CA VAL A 60 -5.57 37.33 35.33
C VAL A 60 -6.55 37.90 34.29
N GLY A 61 -6.02 38.70 33.36
CA GLY A 61 -6.84 39.32 32.28
C GLY A 61 -7.27 38.31 31.22
N LYS A 62 -8.42 38.58 30.60
CA LYS A 62 -8.96 37.73 29.51
C LYS A 62 -7.97 37.51 28.36
N LEU A 63 -7.22 38.57 27.97
CA LEU A 63 -6.22 38.50 26.92
C LEU A 63 -5.09 37.50 27.26
N GLU A 64 -4.65 37.46 28.49
CA GLU A 64 -3.58 36.57 28.93
C GLU A 64 -4.03 35.11 28.95
N LEU A 65 -5.27 34.86 29.38
CA LEU A 65 -5.88 33.52 29.28
C LEU A 65 -5.98 33.05 27.83
N GLU A 66 -6.56 33.87 26.93
CA GLU A 66 -6.71 33.55 25.49
C GLU A 66 -5.34 33.37 24.82
N THR A 67 -4.34 34.16 25.19
CA THR A 67 -2.97 34.02 24.65
C THR A 67 -2.33 32.70 25.08
N SER A 68 -2.46 32.31 26.34
CA SER A 68 -1.93 31.03 26.83
C SER A 68 -2.64 29.83 26.23
N GLU A 69 -3.95 29.94 25.96
CA GLU A 69 -4.72 28.93 25.24
C GLU A 69 -4.25 28.77 23.79
N ALA A 70 -4.07 29.88 23.08
CA ALA A 70 -3.55 29.88 21.71
C ALA A 70 -2.15 29.26 21.62
N GLU A 71 -1.25 29.55 22.57
CA GLU A 71 0.10 28.97 22.59
C GLU A 71 0.06 27.46 22.88
N MET A 72 -0.83 27.01 23.76
CA MET A 72 -1.06 25.57 23.99
C MET A 72 -1.57 24.87 22.72
N HIS A 73 -2.53 25.49 22.01
CA HIS A 73 -3.03 24.93 20.74
C HIS A 73 -1.96 24.88 19.66
N LYS A 74 -1.13 25.90 19.54
CA LYS A 74 0.02 25.92 18.63
C LYS A 74 1.01 24.78 18.93
N ALA A 75 1.41 24.63 20.19
CA ALA A 75 2.30 23.55 20.60
C ALA A 75 1.71 22.15 20.35
N ARG A 76 0.38 21.99 20.52
CA ARG A 76 -0.34 20.75 20.19
C ARG A 76 -0.31 20.45 18.68
N ALA A 77 -0.49 21.47 17.84
CA ALA A 77 -0.37 21.33 16.40
C ALA A 77 1.07 20.93 15.98
N GLU A 78 2.10 21.46 16.62
CA GLU A 78 3.49 21.06 16.37
C GLU A 78 3.75 19.58 16.71
N VAL A 79 3.19 19.08 17.82
CA VAL A 79 3.25 17.65 18.17
C VAL A 79 2.51 16.80 17.13
N ALA A 80 1.35 17.22 16.68
CA ALA A 80 0.61 16.52 15.65
C ALA A 80 1.39 16.43 14.33
N ALA A 81 2.00 17.53 13.89
CA ALA A 81 2.86 17.57 12.72
C ALA A 81 4.08 16.63 12.86
N GLY A 82 4.71 16.62 14.03
CA GLY A 82 5.82 15.72 14.35
C GLY A 82 5.42 14.25 14.30
N ASN A 83 4.25 13.88 14.83
CA ASN A 83 3.72 12.52 14.76
C ASN A 83 3.49 12.09 13.29
N ALA A 84 2.90 12.95 12.46
CA ALA A 84 2.68 12.66 11.04
C ALA A 84 4.01 12.42 10.27
N ILE A 85 5.10 13.03 10.71
CA ILE A 85 6.43 12.74 10.17
C ILE A 85 6.94 11.38 10.67
N LEU A 86 6.75 11.06 11.96
CA LEU A 86 7.16 9.78 12.52
C LEU A 86 6.41 8.60 11.93
N ASP A 87 5.15 8.77 11.56
CA ASP A 87 4.37 7.72 10.88
C ASP A 87 5.00 7.31 9.53
N LYS A 88 5.71 8.23 8.89
CA LYS A 88 6.47 7.96 7.65
C LYS A 88 7.80 7.23 7.90
N CYS A 89 8.19 7.03 9.15
CA CYS A 89 9.42 6.32 9.50
C CYS A 89 9.34 4.82 9.28
N ARG A 90 8.15 4.31 9.04
CA ARG A 90 7.91 2.93 8.64
C ARG A 90 6.94 2.88 7.46
N VAL A 91 7.21 1.98 6.55
CA VAL A 91 6.28 1.66 5.46
C VAL A 91 5.63 0.33 5.81
N ALA A 92 4.32 0.36 6.02
CA ALA A 92 3.53 -0.82 6.28
C ALA A 92 2.90 -1.34 4.98
N ALA A 93 2.71 -2.65 4.91
CA ALA A 93 2.07 -3.31 3.77
C ALA A 93 0.59 -2.89 3.63
N PRO A 94 0.15 -2.42 2.47
CA PRO A 94 -1.24 -2.03 2.24
C PRO A 94 -2.19 -3.24 2.13
N TYR A 95 -1.67 -4.40 1.77
CA TYR A 95 -2.37 -5.68 1.62
C TYR A 95 -1.43 -6.83 2.02
N ALA A 96 -1.89 -8.07 2.02
CA ALA A 96 -1.05 -9.25 2.19
C ALA A 96 -0.50 -9.69 0.82
N GLY A 97 0.75 -10.20 0.78
CA GLY A 97 1.37 -10.59 -0.49
C GLY A 97 2.83 -10.98 -0.32
N ARG A 98 3.62 -10.80 -1.38
CA ARG A 98 5.06 -11.10 -1.41
C ARG A 98 5.88 -9.93 -1.94
N ILE A 99 7.15 -9.87 -1.48
CA ILE A 99 8.15 -8.97 -2.06
C ILE A 99 8.59 -9.55 -3.42
N ALA A 100 8.28 -8.84 -4.51
CA ALA A 100 8.71 -9.26 -5.85
C ALA A 100 10.18 -8.88 -6.11
N GLU A 101 10.57 -7.65 -5.71
CA GLU A 101 11.92 -7.15 -5.91
C GLU A 101 12.30 -6.16 -4.80
N GLN A 102 13.54 -6.24 -4.32
CA GLN A 102 14.14 -5.24 -3.45
C GLN A 102 15.05 -4.31 -4.26
N ARG A 103 14.61 -3.08 -4.53
CA ARG A 103 15.38 -2.05 -5.26
C ARG A 103 16.28 -1.22 -4.36
N ALA A 104 16.13 -1.36 -3.06
CA ALA A 104 16.95 -0.67 -2.06
C ALA A 104 17.52 -1.68 -1.05
N ARG A 105 18.59 -1.27 -0.36
CA ARG A 105 19.29 -2.10 0.63
C ARG A 105 19.27 -1.45 2.01
N GLU A 106 19.44 -2.25 3.05
CA GLU A 106 19.67 -1.72 4.39
C GLU A 106 20.89 -0.80 4.42
N GLN A 107 20.83 0.22 5.26
CA GLN A 107 21.84 1.28 5.41
C GLN A 107 21.93 2.24 4.20
N GLN A 108 21.21 2.03 3.13
CA GLN A 108 21.16 2.95 1.99
C GLN A 108 20.38 4.22 2.36
N TYR A 109 20.91 5.37 1.92
CA TYR A 109 20.17 6.62 1.95
C TYR A 109 19.29 6.74 0.71
N VAL A 110 18.01 7.05 0.89
CA VAL A 110 17.03 7.11 -0.19
C VAL A 110 16.34 8.47 -0.26
N GLN A 111 15.95 8.85 -1.47
CA GLN A 111 15.30 10.14 -1.74
C GLN A 111 13.77 9.98 -1.81
N PRO A 112 13.01 11.05 -1.59
CA PRO A 112 11.57 11.05 -1.84
C PRO A 112 11.24 10.68 -3.30
N GLY A 113 10.26 9.79 -3.48
CA GLY A 113 9.84 9.33 -4.82
C GLY A 113 10.67 8.18 -5.41
N GLN A 114 11.74 7.76 -4.74
CA GLN A 114 12.51 6.59 -5.16
C GLN A 114 11.71 5.30 -4.88
N ALA A 115 11.62 4.41 -5.88
CA ALA A 115 11.08 3.07 -5.69
C ALA A 115 12.04 2.24 -4.83
N LEU A 116 11.51 1.60 -3.79
CA LEU A 116 12.30 0.86 -2.80
C LEU A 116 12.02 -0.64 -2.83
N LEU A 117 10.75 -1.01 -3.00
CA LEU A 117 10.26 -2.38 -3.06
C LEU A 117 9.19 -2.48 -4.13
N ASP A 118 9.19 -3.58 -4.87
CA ASP A 118 8.05 -4.01 -5.66
C ASP A 118 7.34 -5.11 -4.89
N ILE A 119 6.04 -4.93 -4.67
CA ILE A 119 5.20 -5.88 -3.93
C ILE A 119 4.05 -6.35 -4.79
N ILE A 120 3.70 -7.62 -4.66
CA ILE A 120 2.59 -8.24 -5.39
C ILE A 120 1.58 -8.84 -4.41
N ASP A 121 0.30 -8.71 -4.75
CA ASP A 121 -0.78 -9.46 -4.13
C ASP A 121 -0.86 -10.81 -4.84
N ASP A 122 -0.54 -11.88 -4.11
CA ASP A 122 -0.61 -13.27 -4.60
C ASP A 122 -1.86 -14.00 -4.11
N SER A 123 -2.83 -13.28 -3.56
CA SER A 123 -4.09 -13.86 -3.07
C SER A 123 -5.00 -14.40 -4.17
N ALA A 124 -4.97 -13.75 -5.34
CA ALA A 124 -5.71 -14.17 -6.53
C ALA A 124 -4.89 -13.88 -7.79
N LEU A 125 -4.55 -14.94 -8.52
CA LEU A 125 -3.87 -14.80 -9.80
C LEU A 125 -4.89 -14.50 -10.90
N GLU A 126 -4.68 -13.38 -11.60
CA GLU A 126 -5.47 -12.96 -12.73
C GLU A 126 -4.77 -13.39 -14.04
N LEU A 127 -5.53 -13.97 -14.95
CA LEU A 127 -5.08 -14.30 -16.29
C LEU A 127 -5.49 -13.18 -17.24
N GLU A 128 -4.57 -12.73 -18.06
CA GLU A 128 -4.88 -11.81 -19.15
C GLU A 128 -4.52 -12.44 -20.47
N PHE A 129 -5.48 -12.50 -21.39
CA PHE A 129 -5.27 -13.01 -22.74
C PHE A 129 -6.14 -12.26 -23.73
N ILE A 130 -5.83 -12.44 -25.01
CA ILE A 130 -6.57 -11.82 -26.11
C ILE A 130 -7.28 -12.90 -26.94
N VAL A 131 -8.49 -12.58 -27.36
CA VAL A 131 -9.28 -13.46 -28.24
C VAL A 131 -9.82 -12.66 -29.43
N PRO A 132 -10.12 -13.32 -30.57
CA PRO A 132 -10.81 -12.67 -31.67
C PRO A 132 -12.16 -12.09 -31.26
N SER A 133 -12.46 -10.84 -31.66
CA SER A 133 -13.68 -10.14 -31.28
C SER A 133 -14.98 -10.91 -31.64
N ARG A 134 -14.96 -11.73 -32.68
CA ARG A 134 -16.09 -12.64 -33.06
C ARG A 134 -16.49 -13.58 -31.90
N TRP A 135 -15.61 -13.84 -30.92
CA TRP A 135 -15.95 -14.70 -29.78
C TRP A 135 -16.96 -14.05 -28.84
N LEU A 136 -17.14 -12.74 -28.92
CA LEU A 136 -18.15 -12.01 -28.13
C LEU A 136 -19.59 -12.50 -28.42
N ALA A 137 -19.83 -13.18 -29.55
CA ALA A 137 -21.13 -13.77 -29.84
C ALA A 137 -21.53 -14.83 -28.79
N TRP A 138 -20.58 -15.59 -28.29
CA TRP A 138 -20.82 -16.69 -27.35
C TRP A 138 -20.08 -16.55 -26.03
N LEU A 139 -18.89 -15.90 -25.98
CA LEU A 139 -18.10 -15.76 -24.78
C LEU A 139 -18.76 -14.75 -23.81
N LYS A 140 -19.03 -15.19 -22.61
CA LYS A 140 -19.67 -14.38 -21.55
C LYS A 140 -18.80 -14.38 -20.29
N ALA A 141 -18.97 -13.36 -19.46
CA ALA A 141 -18.44 -13.38 -18.10
C ALA A 141 -19.02 -14.60 -17.35
N GLY A 142 -18.18 -15.25 -16.56
CA GLY A 142 -18.51 -16.50 -15.87
C GLY A 142 -18.25 -17.78 -16.67
N ALA A 143 -17.90 -17.70 -17.97
CA ALA A 143 -17.56 -18.88 -18.77
C ALA A 143 -16.31 -19.58 -18.21
N GLY A 144 -16.44 -20.89 -17.92
CA GLY A 144 -15.34 -21.73 -17.47
C GLY A 144 -14.49 -22.23 -18.64
N PHE A 145 -13.22 -22.38 -18.42
CA PHE A 145 -12.25 -22.94 -19.36
C PHE A 145 -11.03 -23.50 -18.63
N GLU A 146 -10.11 -24.09 -19.35
CA GLU A 146 -8.82 -24.52 -18.81
C GLU A 146 -7.69 -23.69 -19.41
N VAL A 147 -6.68 -23.41 -18.57
CA VAL A 147 -5.42 -22.82 -18.99
C VAL A 147 -4.29 -23.78 -18.69
N ARG A 148 -3.48 -24.11 -19.69
CA ARG A 148 -2.27 -24.89 -19.54
C ARG A 148 -1.11 -23.93 -19.33
N ILE A 149 -0.49 -24.01 -18.18
CA ILE A 149 0.67 -23.18 -17.81
C ILE A 149 1.94 -23.86 -18.30
N ASP A 150 2.74 -23.12 -19.05
CA ASP A 150 3.93 -23.69 -19.71
C ASP A 150 5.01 -24.10 -18.70
N GLU A 151 5.17 -23.37 -17.60
CA GLU A 151 6.20 -23.66 -16.58
C GLU A 151 5.88 -24.89 -15.72
N THR A 152 4.61 -25.23 -15.55
CA THR A 152 4.22 -26.42 -14.75
C THR A 152 3.80 -27.60 -15.62
N ASP A 153 3.59 -27.38 -16.92
CA ASP A 153 3.02 -28.32 -17.90
C ASP A 153 1.67 -28.93 -17.46
N ARG A 154 0.90 -28.20 -16.67
CA ARG A 154 -0.40 -28.62 -16.13
C ARG A 154 -1.52 -27.68 -16.57
N ALA A 155 -2.72 -28.26 -16.67
CA ALA A 155 -3.95 -27.50 -16.91
C ALA A 155 -4.61 -27.12 -15.57
N TYR A 156 -5.11 -25.90 -15.50
CA TYR A 156 -5.79 -25.34 -14.32
C TYR A 156 -7.16 -24.82 -14.76
N PRO A 157 -8.19 -25.03 -13.94
CA PRO A 157 -9.51 -24.48 -14.21
C PRO A 157 -9.49 -22.97 -14.03
N ALA A 158 -10.12 -22.27 -14.95
CA ALA A 158 -10.21 -20.81 -14.94
C ALA A 158 -11.61 -20.36 -15.37
N ARG A 159 -11.95 -19.14 -15.02
CA ARG A 159 -13.24 -18.53 -15.32
C ARG A 159 -13.07 -17.11 -15.80
N VAL A 160 -13.76 -16.76 -16.88
CA VAL A 160 -13.80 -15.38 -17.40
C VAL A 160 -14.41 -14.47 -16.33
N GLN A 161 -13.65 -13.47 -15.89
CA GLN A 161 -14.11 -12.46 -14.94
C GLN A 161 -14.64 -11.23 -15.66
N ARG A 162 -13.86 -10.71 -16.60
CA ARG A 162 -14.19 -9.48 -17.34
C ARG A 162 -13.84 -9.61 -18.81
N ILE A 163 -14.67 -9.00 -19.63
CA ILE A 163 -14.43 -8.82 -21.06
C ILE A 163 -14.07 -7.35 -21.25
N GLY A 164 -13.01 -7.06 -21.98
CA GLY A 164 -12.56 -5.71 -22.27
C GLY A 164 -13.66 -4.86 -22.90
N ALA A 165 -13.66 -3.57 -22.62
CA ALA A 165 -14.66 -2.65 -23.16
C ALA A 165 -14.33 -2.14 -24.57
N ARG A 166 -13.14 -2.49 -25.11
CA ARG A 166 -12.66 -1.99 -26.41
C ARG A 166 -12.08 -3.13 -27.23
N VAL A 167 -12.52 -3.21 -28.49
CA VAL A 167 -11.92 -4.06 -29.52
C VAL A 167 -10.77 -3.29 -30.18
N ASP A 168 -9.63 -3.92 -30.36
CA ASP A 168 -8.57 -3.39 -31.19
C ASP A 168 -8.97 -3.50 -32.66
N PRO A 169 -9.08 -2.38 -33.41
CA PRO A 169 -9.59 -2.39 -34.76
C PRO A 169 -8.62 -3.00 -35.79
N VAL A 170 -7.33 -3.04 -35.47
CA VAL A 170 -6.30 -3.57 -36.38
C VAL A 170 -6.23 -5.09 -36.28
N SER A 171 -6.10 -5.61 -35.05
CA SER A 171 -6.03 -7.05 -34.80
C SER A 171 -7.40 -7.72 -34.70
N GLN A 172 -8.49 -6.96 -34.67
CA GLN A 172 -9.85 -7.44 -34.43
C GLN A 172 -9.96 -8.35 -33.20
N SER A 173 -9.23 -7.99 -32.14
CA SER A 173 -9.14 -8.75 -30.92
C SER A 173 -9.62 -7.96 -29.71
N ILE A 174 -9.96 -8.68 -28.65
CA ILE A 174 -10.40 -8.11 -27.38
C ILE A 174 -9.66 -8.78 -26.22
N LYS A 175 -9.31 -7.97 -25.21
CA LYS A 175 -8.66 -8.43 -23.99
C LYS A 175 -9.68 -9.06 -23.05
N ILE A 176 -9.35 -10.20 -22.51
CA ILE A 176 -10.12 -10.93 -21.51
C ILE A 176 -9.30 -11.00 -20.23
N SER A 177 -9.95 -10.72 -19.10
CA SER A 177 -9.41 -11.03 -17.78
C SER A 177 -10.18 -12.19 -17.17
N ALA A 178 -9.46 -13.14 -16.61
CA ALA A 178 -10.02 -14.33 -15.99
C ALA A 178 -9.30 -14.64 -14.67
N ILE A 179 -9.91 -15.42 -13.83
CA ILE A 179 -9.32 -15.90 -12.57
C ILE A 179 -9.13 -17.41 -12.64
N ILE A 180 -8.09 -17.88 -11.97
CA ILE A 180 -7.88 -19.34 -11.78
C ILE A 180 -8.79 -19.78 -10.64
N ASP A 181 -9.62 -20.80 -10.87
CA ASP A 181 -10.54 -21.36 -9.88
C ASP A 181 -9.78 -22.32 -8.97
N GLY A 182 -9.45 -21.88 -7.78
CA GLY A 182 -8.71 -22.66 -6.78
C GLY A 182 -7.45 -21.96 -6.28
N ARG A 183 -6.72 -22.63 -5.40
CA ARG A 183 -5.42 -22.18 -4.90
C ARG A 183 -4.35 -23.18 -5.29
N PHE A 184 -3.38 -22.72 -6.04
CA PHE A 184 -2.29 -23.53 -6.57
C PHE A 184 -0.98 -22.86 -6.17
N PRO A 185 -0.34 -23.32 -5.06
CA PRO A 185 0.87 -22.70 -4.51
C PRO A 185 2.06 -22.66 -5.46
N GLU A 186 2.03 -23.53 -6.47
CA GLU A 186 3.06 -23.60 -7.51
C GLU A 186 2.94 -22.50 -8.57
N LEU A 187 1.80 -21.82 -8.64
CA LEU A 187 1.61 -20.74 -9.62
C LEU A 187 2.14 -19.42 -9.07
N VAL A 188 2.90 -18.75 -9.91
CA VAL A 188 3.52 -17.46 -9.58
C VAL A 188 3.14 -16.43 -10.65
N ALA A 189 2.91 -15.19 -10.24
CA ALA A 189 2.67 -14.09 -11.15
C ALA A 189 3.83 -13.95 -12.16
N GLY A 190 3.49 -13.75 -13.43
CA GLY A 190 4.46 -13.69 -14.53
C GLY A 190 4.63 -14.99 -15.31
N MET A 191 4.03 -16.10 -14.86
CA MET A 191 3.98 -17.33 -15.63
C MET A 191 3.13 -17.13 -16.89
N SER A 192 3.45 -17.91 -17.93
CA SER A 192 2.78 -17.90 -19.22
C SER A 192 2.06 -19.22 -19.51
N GLY A 193 1.14 -19.19 -20.47
CA GLY A 193 0.38 -20.40 -20.78
C GLY A 193 -0.54 -20.26 -22.00
N LYS A 194 -1.27 -21.33 -22.25
CA LYS A 194 -2.21 -21.46 -23.38
C LYS A 194 -3.61 -21.66 -22.86
N VAL A 195 -4.52 -20.81 -23.31
CA VAL A 195 -5.94 -20.95 -23.03
C VAL A 195 -6.53 -22.06 -23.89
N LEU A 196 -7.15 -23.04 -23.25
CA LEU A 196 -7.84 -24.17 -23.87
C LEU A 196 -9.35 -23.88 -23.81
N MET A 197 -9.84 -23.20 -24.83
CA MET A 197 -11.24 -22.80 -24.93
C MET A 197 -11.75 -23.09 -26.33
N ALA A 198 -12.85 -23.79 -26.44
CA ALA A 198 -13.53 -24.07 -27.72
C ALA A 198 -14.88 -23.34 -27.77
N PRO A 199 -15.30 -22.82 -28.93
CA PRO A 199 -16.68 -22.36 -29.13
C PRO A 199 -17.66 -23.49 -28.81
N PRO A 200 -18.85 -23.17 -28.24
CA PRO A 200 -19.91 -24.18 -28.11
C PRO A 200 -20.19 -24.79 -29.51
N GLY A 201 -20.28 -26.09 -29.55
CA GLY A 201 -20.59 -26.79 -30.79
C GLY A 201 -21.91 -26.29 -31.41
N PRO A 202 -22.11 -26.49 -32.70
CA PRO A 202 -23.31 -26.08 -33.43
C PRO A 202 -24.57 -26.74 -32.88
#